data_1eeb34e21a7c08b9eb868eeb2930d188
#
_entry.id   1eeb34e21a7c08b9eb868eeb2930d188
#
_cell.length_a   1.000
_cell.length_b   1.000
_cell.length_c   1.000
_cell.angle_alpha   90.00
_cell.angle_beta   90.00
_cell.angle_gamma   90.00
#
_symmetry.space_group_name_H-M   'P 1'
#
loop_
_entity.id
_entity.type
_entity.pdbx_description
1 polymer ?
#
loop_
_entity_poly.entity_id
_entity_poly.type
_entity_poly.pdbx_seq_one_letter_code
_entity_poly.pdbx_strand_id
1 'polypeptide(L)'
;TRSMVPVTLGYTKIGGKSIMKRSMKTMDGNHAAAHASYAYTDVAAIYPITPSSVMAEATDEWATQGRKNIFGQTVQVTEMQSEAGAAGTVHGSLTAGALTTTYTASQGLLLMIPNLYKIAGEGLPGVFNVSARCVATHALNIFGDHSDVYACRQTGAAMLCESSVQEVMDLTPVAHCAALEGKLPFINFFDGFRTSHEIQKIETWDYEDLKDMVDMNAIDEFRKGALNPNHPCQLGSAQNPDLFFQTRESCNSTYDAMPAIVQKYMDKVNEKIGTDYKLFNYYGAADAEKIIIAMGSVCDTIDETIDYLMARGEKVGVVKVRLYRPFCKEALIEAIPDTVKSIAVLDRTKEPGSLGEPLYLDVVAALKGSKFDSVKITSGRYGLGSKDTTPGQIIAVYNNTEKERFTIGIYDDVTNLSLEVKEDPVTTPEGTINCKFWGLGADGTVGANKNSIKIIGDNTDMYAQAYFDYDSKKSGGVTMSHLRFGKKPIKSTYLIHKADFVACHNPSYVNKYNMVQELVDGGTFLLNCAWDMEGLEKH
;
A
#
# COMPACT_ATOMS: atom_id res chain seq x y z
N THR A 1 -35.16 -4.63 -22.56
CA THR A 1 -35.55 -4.94 -21.18
C THR A 1 -34.92 -6.26 -20.78
N ARG A 2 -33.69 -6.25 -20.24
CA ARG A 2 -33.12 -7.39 -19.52
C ARG A 2 -33.54 -7.24 -18.06
N SER A 3 -34.32 -8.21 -17.55
CA SER A 3 -34.70 -8.31 -16.16
C SER A 3 -33.43 -8.42 -15.29
N MET A 4 -33.22 -7.45 -14.40
CA MET A 4 -32.26 -7.58 -13.31
C MET A 4 -32.74 -8.72 -12.40
N VAL A 5 -31.97 -9.80 -12.33
CA VAL A 5 -32.11 -10.81 -11.29
C VAL A 5 -31.56 -10.19 -10.01
N PRO A 6 -32.28 -10.17 -8.89
CA PRO A 6 -31.75 -9.68 -7.63
C PRO A 6 -30.59 -10.58 -7.21
N VAL A 7 -29.40 -10.00 -7.06
CA VAL A 7 -28.24 -10.68 -6.45
C VAL A 7 -28.57 -10.89 -4.98
N THR A 8 -28.90 -12.11 -4.62
CA THR A 8 -29.06 -12.50 -3.21
C THR A 8 -27.67 -12.46 -2.57
N LEU A 9 -27.45 -11.54 -1.65
CA LEU A 9 -26.26 -11.48 -0.81
C LEU A 9 -26.05 -12.85 -0.14
N GLY A 10 -25.00 -13.55 -0.54
CA GLY A 10 -24.66 -14.85 0.02
C GLY A 10 -23.87 -14.67 1.31
N TYR A 11 -24.32 -15.25 2.41
CA TYR A 11 -23.56 -15.34 3.65
C TYR A 11 -23.01 -16.76 3.82
N THR A 12 -21.75 -16.85 4.23
CA THR A 12 -21.13 -18.12 4.63
C THR A 12 -20.98 -18.14 6.15
N LYS A 13 -21.37 -19.23 6.80
CA LYS A 13 -21.17 -19.39 8.25
C LYS A 13 -19.77 -19.94 8.54
N ILE A 14 -18.94 -19.17 9.19
CA ILE A 14 -17.63 -19.60 9.70
C ILE A 14 -17.62 -19.37 11.21
N GLY A 15 -17.40 -20.43 12.01
CA GLY A 15 -17.36 -20.32 13.48
C GLY A 15 -18.65 -19.78 14.11
N GLY A 16 -19.82 -19.97 13.48
CA GLY A 16 -21.11 -19.46 13.97
C GLY A 16 -21.44 -18.01 13.58
N LYS A 17 -20.51 -17.27 12.98
CA LYS A 17 -20.73 -15.92 12.44
C LYS A 17 -21.15 -15.99 10.98
N SER A 18 -22.05 -15.11 10.56
CA SER A 18 -22.48 -14.95 9.17
C SER A 18 -21.52 -13.98 8.49
N ILE A 19 -20.64 -14.49 7.62
CA ILE A 19 -19.68 -13.68 6.86
C ILE A 19 -20.27 -13.37 5.49
N MET A 20 -20.17 -12.13 5.06
CA MET A 20 -20.61 -11.66 3.76
C MET A 20 -19.73 -12.23 2.65
N LYS A 21 -20.35 -12.78 1.61
CA LYS A 21 -19.64 -13.22 0.41
C LYS A 21 -19.58 -12.08 -0.60
N ARG A 22 -18.40 -11.60 -0.87
CA ARG A 22 -18.15 -10.54 -1.85
C ARG A 22 -17.85 -11.11 -3.25
N SER A 23 -18.04 -10.27 -4.27
CA SER A 23 -17.63 -10.61 -5.64
C SER A 23 -16.11 -10.54 -5.77
N MET A 24 -15.52 -11.49 -6.51
CA MET A 24 -14.09 -11.48 -6.85
C MET A 24 -13.87 -10.71 -8.15
N LYS A 25 -12.83 -9.87 -8.19
CA LYS A 25 -12.38 -9.17 -9.41
C LYS A 25 -10.86 -9.10 -9.44
N THR A 26 -10.31 -9.09 -10.64
CA THR A 26 -8.87 -8.95 -10.86
C THR A 26 -8.54 -7.51 -11.19
N MET A 27 -7.82 -6.83 -10.30
CA MET A 27 -7.47 -5.41 -10.43
C MET A 27 -6.17 -5.07 -9.72
N ASP A 28 -5.66 -3.86 -9.96
CA ASP A 28 -4.50 -3.33 -9.25
C ASP A 28 -4.90 -2.45 -8.04
N GLY A 29 -3.89 -2.06 -7.24
CA GLY A 29 -4.09 -1.27 -6.03
C GLY A 29 -4.67 0.12 -6.31
N ASN A 30 -4.29 0.77 -7.40
CA ASN A 30 -4.87 2.06 -7.78
C ASN A 30 -6.38 1.96 -8.07
N HIS A 31 -6.80 0.94 -8.81
CA HIS A 31 -8.22 0.72 -9.08
C HIS A 31 -8.99 0.34 -7.80
N ALA A 32 -8.37 -0.42 -6.89
CA ALA A 32 -8.97 -0.74 -5.60
C ALA A 32 -9.20 0.52 -4.75
N ALA A 33 -8.18 1.39 -4.62
CA ALA A 33 -8.28 2.66 -3.90
C ALA A 33 -9.31 3.60 -4.54
N ALA A 34 -9.27 3.76 -5.87
CA ALA A 34 -10.23 4.58 -6.59
C ALA A 34 -11.67 4.09 -6.40
N HIS A 35 -11.89 2.76 -6.47
CA HIS A 35 -13.22 2.16 -6.27
C HIS A 35 -13.79 2.47 -4.88
N ALA A 36 -13.00 2.26 -3.84
CA ALA A 36 -13.44 2.51 -2.48
C ALA A 36 -13.60 4.01 -2.18
N SER A 37 -12.65 4.84 -2.63
CA SER A 37 -12.70 6.29 -2.42
C SER A 37 -13.87 6.96 -3.14
N TYR A 38 -14.18 6.54 -4.38
CA TYR A 38 -15.28 7.07 -5.17
C TYR A 38 -16.62 7.02 -4.43
N ALA A 39 -16.82 5.97 -3.64
CA ALA A 39 -18.05 5.77 -2.87
C ALA A 39 -18.33 6.94 -1.91
N TYR A 40 -17.30 7.53 -1.32
CA TYR A 40 -17.42 8.56 -0.28
C TYR A 40 -17.09 9.98 -0.76
N THR A 41 -16.85 10.16 -2.05
CA THR A 41 -16.34 11.41 -2.61
C THR A 41 -17.43 12.20 -3.31
N ASP A 42 -17.59 13.48 -2.94
CA ASP A 42 -18.39 14.47 -3.69
C ASP A 42 -17.53 15.14 -4.75
N VAL A 43 -16.29 15.52 -4.40
CA VAL A 43 -15.34 16.22 -5.28
C VAL A 43 -13.99 15.50 -5.26
N ALA A 44 -13.44 15.22 -6.44
CA ALA A 44 -12.06 14.79 -6.62
C ALA A 44 -11.24 15.95 -7.21
N ALA A 45 -10.32 16.49 -6.44
CA ALA A 45 -9.40 17.54 -6.90
C ALA A 45 -8.07 16.87 -7.28
N ILE A 46 -7.70 16.92 -8.56
CA ILE A 46 -6.61 16.11 -9.10
C ILE A 46 -5.54 16.94 -9.81
N TYR A 47 -4.32 16.45 -9.77
CA TYR A 47 -3.25 16.75 -10.72
C TYR A 47 -2.42 15.48 -10.88
N PRO A 48 -2.58 14.74 -11.99
CA PRO A 48 -2.05 13.39 -12.14
C PRO A 48 -0.52 13.32 -12.04
N ILE A 49 -0.03 12.41 -11.23
CA ILE A 49 1.41 12.09 -11.09
C ILE A 49 1.60 10.58 -10.99
N THR A 50 2.58 10.03 -11.74
CA THR A 50 2.94 8.61 -11.65
C THR A 50 3.52 8.29 -10.26
N PRO A 51 3.12 7.17 -9.58
CA PRO A 51 2.25 6.09 -10.08
C PRO A 51 0.77 6.22 -9.69
N SER A 52 0.34 7.34 -9.13
CA SER A 52 -1.05 7.56 -8.65
C SER A 52 -2.05 7.98 -9.74
N SER A 53 -1.58 8.34 -10.94
CA SER A 53 -2.41 8.84 -12.06
C SER A 53 -3.61 7.96 -12.37
N VAL A 54 -3.44 6.64 -12.31
CA VAL A 54 -4.50 5.65 -12.59
C VAL A 54 -5.72 5.81 -11.68
N MET A 55 -5.53 6.23 -10.42
CA MET A 55 -6.66 6.52 -9.51
C MET A 55 -7.50 7.70 -10.01
N ALA A 56 -6.82 8.77 -10.43
CA ALA A 56 -7.46 9.97 -10.98
C ALA A 56 -8.18 9.65 -12.29
N GLU A 57 -7.51 8.95 -13.21
CA GLU A 57 -8.04 8.53 -14.51
C GLU A 57 -9.29 7.64 -14.33
N ALA A 58 -9.25 6.65 -13.46
CA ALA A 58 -10.39 5.78 -13.18
C ALA A 58 -11.58 6.56 -12.57
N THR A 59 -11.30 7.50 -11.68
CA THR A 59 -12.34 8.36 -11.07
C THR A 59 -13.01 9.24 -12.12
N ASP A 60 -12.24 9.84 -13.01
CA ASP A 60 -12.75 10.69 -14.09
C ASP A 60 -13.56 9.88 -15.12
N GLU A 61 -13.05 8.71 -15.52
CA GLU A 61 -13.77 7.80 -16.40
C GLU A 61 -15.14 7.39 -15.81
N TRP A 62 -15.16 6.97 -14.56
CA TRP A 62 -16.41 6.57 -13.90
C TRP A 62 -17.39 7.73 -13.71
N ALA A 63 -16.89 8.93 -13.41
CA ALA A 63 -17.70 10.14 -13.34
C ALA A 63 -18.34 10.47 -14.69
N THR A 64 -17.58 10.39 -15.77
CA THR A 64 -18.05 10.63 -17.16
C THR A 64 -19.09 9.60 -17.59
N GLN A 65 -18.95 8.35 -17.13
CA GLN A 65 -19.92 7.27 -17.35
C GLN A 65 -21.19 7.40 -16.48
N GLY A 66 -21.24 8.40 -15.58
CA GLY A 66 -22.39 8.66 -14.72
C GLY A 66 -22.51 7.75 -13.50
N ARG A 67 -21.42 7.06 -13.09
CA ARG A 67 -21.38 6.25 -11.88
C ARG A 67 -21.75 7.10 -10.66
N LYS A 68 -22.56 6.53 -9.76
CA LYS A 68 -23.02 7.21 -8.55
C LYS A 68 -22.19 6.79 -7.34
N ASN A 69 -21.88 7.77 -6.47
CA ASN A 69 -21.37 7.51 -5.13
C ASN A 69 -22.52 7.03 -4.19
N ILE A 70 -22.20 6.78 -2.92
CA ILE A 70 -23.21 6.31 -1.94
C ILE A 70 -24.30 7.35 -1.65
N PHE A 71 -24.11 8.60 -2.03
CA PHE A 71 -25.09 9.69 -1.89
C PHE A 71 -25.99 9.86 -3.12
N GLY A 72 -25.82 9.02 -4.15
CA GLY A 72 -26.57 9.07 -5.40
C GLY A 72 -26.11 10.18 -6.35
N GLN A 73 -24.91 10.77 -6.13
CA GLN A 73 -24.33 11.82 -6.94
C GLN A 73 -23.18 11.27 -7.79
N THR A 74 -22.93 11.90 -8.92
CA THR A 74 -21.71 11.69 -9.71
C THR A 74 -20.60 12.54 -9.11
N VAL A 75 -19.40 11.98 -8.93
CA VAL A 75 -18.24 12.71 -8.41
C VAL A 75 -17.90 13.86 -9.37
N GLN A 76 -17.71 15.05 -8.82
CA GLN A 76 -17.20 16.19 -9.59
C GLN A 76 -15.67 16.11 -9.62
N VAL A 77 -15.10 15.82 -10.77
CA VAL A 77 -13.65 15.81 -10.97
C VAL A 77 -13.19 17.17 -11.42
N THR A 78 -12.16 17.71 -10.77
CA THR A 78 -11.56 19.00 -11.11
C THR A 78 -10.05 18.83 -11.23
N GLU A 79 -9.53 18.94 -12.44
CA GLU A 79 -8.09 18.94 -12.70
C GLU A 79 -7.52 20.36 -12.52
N MET A 80 -6.46 20.43 -11.73
CA MET A 80 -5.79 21.69 -11.40
C MET A 80 -4.47 21.83 -12.18
N GLN A 81 -3.80 22.95 -12.02
CA GLN A 81 -2.52 23.21 -12.70
C GLN A 81 -1.28 22.74 -11.94
N SER A 82 -1.46 22.29 -10.69
CA SER A 82 -0.41 21.72 -9.84
C SER A 82 -1.02 21.00 -8.65
N GLU A 83 -0.21 20.18 -7.99
CA GLU A 83 -0.63 19.49 -6.75
C GLU A 83 -0.93 20.50 -5.62
N ALA A 84 -0.20 21.60 -5.54
CA ALA A 84 -0.50 22.68 -4.59
C ALA A 84 -1.90 23.28 -4.86
N GLY A 85 -2.27 23.46 -6.13
CA GLY A 85 -3.60 23.89 -6.56
C GLY A 85 -4.67 22.85 -6.22
N ALA A 86 -4.39 21.56 -6.43
CA ALA A 86 -5.28 20.48 -6.05
C ALA A 86 -5.53 20.46 -4.54
N ALA A 87 -4.48 20.59 -3.71
CA ALA A 87 -4.61 20.68 -2.25
C ALA A 87 -5.38 21.92 -1.79
N GLY A 88 -5.20 23.06 -2.47
CA GLY A 88 -6.00 24.27 -2.24
C GLY A 88 -7.48 24.06 -2.55
N THR A 89 -7.77 23.32 -3.62
CA THR A 89 -9.15 22.93 -3.97
C THR A 89 -9.72 21.95 -2.96
N VAL A 90 -8.95 20.96 -2.48
CA VAL A 90 -9.36 20.05 -1.37
C VAL A 90 -9.76 20.90 -0.16
N HIS A 91 -8.91 21.83 0.26
CA HIS A 91 -9.17 22.69 1.42
C HIS A 91 -10.47 23.52 1.24
N GLY A 92 -10.60 24.22 0.12
CA GLY A 92 -11.76 25.05 -0.16
C GLY A 92 -13.07 24.27 -0.31
N SER A 93 -13.02 23.11 -0.96
CA SER A 93 -14.15 22.21 -1.14
C SER A 93 -14.63 21.60 0.17
N LEU A 94 -13.74 21.13 1.03
CA LEU A 94 -14.06 20.65 2.37
C LEU A 94 -14.69 21.77 3.22
N THR A 95 -14.14 22.98 3.16
CA THR A 95 -14.69 24.15 3.88
C THR A 95 -16.09 24.52 3.40
N ALA A 96 -16.40 24.24 2.14
CA ALA A 96 -17.73 24.41 1.56
C ALA A 96 -18.69 23.24 1.85
N GLY A 97 -18.25 22.21 2.60
CA GLY A 97 -19.08 21.08 3.03
C GLY A 97 -19.16 19.93 2.03
N ALA A 98 -18.27 19.86 1.04
CA ALA A 98 -18.17 18.74 0.12
C ALA A 98 -17.06 17.76 0.57
N LEU A 99 -17.39 16.47 0.66
CA LEU A 99 -16.41 15.41 0.95
C LEU A 99 -15.44 15.30 -0.23
N THR A 100 -14.18 15.57 0.04
CA THR A 100 -13.18 15.75 -1.02
C THR A 100 -12.01 14.80 -0.88
N THR A 101 -11.62 14.23 -2.02
CA THR A 101 -10.51 13.28 -2.17
C THR A 101 -9.51 13.81 -3.18
N THR A 102 -8.24 13.46 -3.01
CA THR A 102 -7.19 13.67 -4.01
C THR A 102 -6.27 12.44 -4.10
N TYR A 103 -5.53 12.36 -5.22
CA TYR A 103 -4.62 11.26 -5.55
C TYR A 103 -3.27 11.84 -5.92
N THR A 104 -2.20 11.40 -5.26
CA THR A 104 -0.88 12.00 -5.45
C THR A 104 0.26 11.05 -5.08
N ALA A 105 1.50 11.51 -5.26
CA ALA A 105 2.74 10.80 -4.91
C ALA A 105 3.92 11.78 -4.87
N SER A 106 5.02 11.38 -4.20
CA SER A 106 6.35 12.00 -4.33
C SER A 106 6.34 13.53 -4.15
N GLN A 107 6.99 14.27 -5.06
CA GLN A 107 7.02 15.74 -5.03
C GLN A 107 5.62 16.36 -5.01
N GLY A 108 4.64 15.71 -5.66
CA GLY A 108 3.25 16.17 -5.63
C GLY A 108 2.70 16.22 -4.21
N LEU A 109 2.91 15.15 -3.44
CA LEU A 109 2.51 15.12 -2.03
C LEU A 109 3.25 16.19 -1.21
N LEU A 110 4.55 16.40 -1.47
CA LEU A 110 5.32 17.44 -0.78
C LEU A 110 4.79 18.85 -1.08
N LEU A 111 4.35 19.12 -2.30
CA LEU A 111 3.71 20.40 -2.66
C LEU A 111 2.37 20.62 -1.94
N MET A 112 1.73 19.57 -1.44
CA MET A 112 0.49 19.65 -0.67
C MET A 112 0.72 19.93 0.83
N ILE A 113 1.94 19.81 1.36
CA ILE A 113 2.26 19.90 2.79
C ILE A 113 1.68 21.17 3.45
N PRO A 114 1.83 22.40 2.91
CA PRO A 114 1.28 23.59 3.56
C PRO A 114 -0.24 23.51 3.74
N ASN A 115 -0.96 22.96 2.76
CA ASN A 115 -2.41 22.77 2.84
C ASN A 115 -2.77 21.61 3.79
N LEU A 116 -1.96 20.54 3.88
CA LEU A 116 -2.18 19.46 4.85
C LEU A 116 -2.14 19.98 6.29
N TYR A 117 -1.17 20.83 6.64
CA TYR A 117 -1.13 21.52 7.93
C TYR A 117 -2.41 22.29 8.21
N LYS A 118 -2.89 23.02 7.19
CA LYS A 118 -4.10 23.84 7.28
C LYS A 118 -5.35 22.98 7.47
N ILE A 119 -5.52 21.96 6.63
CA ILE A 119 -6.67 21.05 6.66
C ILE A 119 -6.72 20.29 7.99
N ALA A 120 -5.56 19.79 8.48
CA ALA A 120 -5.48 19.13 9.78
C ALA A 120 -5.77 20.09 10.95
N GLY A 121 -5.20 21.30 10.91
CA GLY A 121 -5.40 22.31 11.94
C GLY A 121 -6.85 22.83 12.02
N GLU A 122 -7.61 22.74 10.95
CA GLU A 122 -9.03 23.13 10.87
C GLU A 122 -10.00 21.96 11.08
N GLY A 123 -9.48 20.74 11.29
CA GLY A 123 -10.32 19.56 11.56
C GLY A 123 -11.18 19.12 10.37
N LEU A 124 -10.65 19.21 9.14
CA LEU A 124 -11.37 18.90 7.91
C LEU A 124 -11.07 17.48 7.41
N PRO A 125 -12.10 16.67 7.08
CA PRO A 125 -11.97 15.23 6.80
C PRO A 125 -11.58 14.90 5.36
N GLY A 126 -10.50 15.48 4.84
CA GLY A 126 -9.99 15.17 3.50
C GLY A 126 -9.24 13.85 3.46
N VAL A 127 -9.36 13.10 2.36
CA VAL A 127 -8.59 11.86 2.16
C VAL A 127 -7.65 12.02 0.96
N PHE A 128 -6.37 11.81 1.24
CA PHE A 128 -5.26 11.85 0.30
C PHE A 128 -4.80 10.43 0.04
N ASN A 129 -5.18 9.85 -1.10
CA ASN A 129 -4.71 8.52 -1.49
C ASN A 129 -3.35 8.65 -2.18
N VAL A 130 -2.38 7.93 -1.65
CA VAL A 130 -0.97 8.08 -2.05
C VAL A 130 -0.39 6.74 -2.47
N SER A 131 -0.01 6.62 -3.74
CA SER A 131 0.87 5.54 -4.20
C SER A 131 2.31 5.97 -3.90
N ALA A 132 2.81 5.60 -2.72
CA ALA A 132 4.05 6.13 -2.16
C ALA A 132 5.24 5.94 -3.11
N ARG A 133 5.93 7.03 -3.42
CA ARG A 133 7.03 7.09 -4.39
C ARG A 133 8.20 7.89 -3.85
N CYS A 134 9.42 7.46 -4.15
CA CYS A 134 10.62 8.16 -3.74
C CYS A 134 10.63 9.63 -4.20
N VAL A 135 11.13 10.49 -3.33
CA VAL A 135 11.36 11.91 -3.66
C VAL A 135 12.68 12.04 -4.40
N ALA A 136 12.72 12.87 -5.45
CA ALA A 136 13.95 13.13 -6.19
C ALA A 136 15.01 13.76 -5.29
N THR A 137 16.22 13.19 -5.31
CA THR A 137 17.39 13.64 -4.57
C THR A 137 18.57 13.87 -5.52
N HIS A 138 19.56 12.96 -5.53
CA HIS A 138 20.68 13.00 -6.49
C HIS A 138 20.24 12.61 -7.92
N ALA A 139 19.12 11.91 -8.05
CA ALA A 139 18.52 11.52 -9.32
C ALA A 139 16.99 11.46 -9.19
N LEU A 140 16.29 11.55 -10.31
CA LEU A 140 14.88 11.21 -10.40
C LEU A 140 14.72 9.69 -10.42
N ASN A 141 13.84 9.19 -9.58
CA ASN A 141 13.36 7.81 -9.63
C ASN A 141 11.83 7.83 -9.48
N ILE A 142 11.12 7.13 -10.35
CA ILE A 142 9.65 7.10 -10.34
C ILE A 142 9.08 5.97 -9.49
N PHE A 143 9.93 5.05 -9.02
CA PHE A 143 9.50 3.86 -8.30
C PHE A 143 9.28 4.11 -6.80
N GLY A 144 8.69 3.12 -6.12
CA GLY A 144 8.18 3.28 -4.77
C GLY A 144 9.23 3.29 -3.67
N ASP A 145 9.04 4.15 -2.70
CA ASP A 145 9.52 4.08 -1.33
C ASP A 145 8.64 5.01 -0.45
N HIS A 146 8.94 5.14 0.83
CA HIS A 146 8.13 5.91 1.78
C HIS A 146 8.67 7.31 2.09
N SER A 147 9.63 7.82 1.32
CA SER A 147 10.23 9.15 1.59
C SER A 147 9.23 10.30 1.51
N ASP A 148 8.25 10.21 0.62
CA ASP A 148 7.19 11.21 0.46
C ASP A 148 6.21 11.22 1.64
N VAL A 149 5.69 10.07 2.03
CA VAL A 149 4.74 9.97 3.17
C VAL A 149 5.43 10.29 4.50
N TYR A 150 6.67 9.87 4.69
CA TYR A 150 7.43 10.23 5.88
C TYR A 150 7.70 11.74 5.99
N ALA A 151 7.85 12.45 4.88
CA ALA A 151 7.97 13.90 4.89
C ALA A 151 6.70 14.59 5.44
N CYS A 152 5.55 13.93 5.34
CA CYS A 152 4.25 14.44 5.81
C CYS A 152 3.92 14.07 7.26
N ARG A 153 4.72 13.25 7.96
CA ARG A 153 4.41 12.69 9.29
C ARG A 153 4.15 13.71 10.39
N GLN A 154 4.57 14.95 10.21
CA GLN A 154 4.40 16.05 11.18
C GLN A 154 3.28 17.03 10.80
N THR A 155 2.56 16.81 9.70
CA THR A 155 1.52 17.74 9.23
C THR A 155 0.26 17.74 10.09
N GLY A 156 0.05 16.68 10.87
CA GLY A 156 -1.17 16.44 11.62
C GLY A 156 -2.19 15.57 10.89
N ALA A 157 -1.96 15.19 9.66
CA ALA A 157 -2.77 14.18 8.99
C ALA A 157 -2.60 12.80 9.65
N ALA A 158 -3.68 12.06 9.82
CA ALA A 158 -3.60 10.65 10.16
C ALA A 158 -3.03 9.86 8.96
N MET A 159 -2.30 8.78 9.23
CA MET A 159 -1.60 8.03 8.19
C MET A 159 -1.89 6.54 8.31
N LEU A 160 -2.60 6.01 7.32
CA LEU A 160 -2.97 4.59 7.23
C LEU A 160 -2.22 3.93 6.09
N CYS A 161 -1.52 2.83 6.38
CA CYS A 161 -0.71 2.06 5.44
C CYS A 161 -1.36 0.72 5.11
N GLU A 162 -1.36 0.35 3.83
CA GLU A 162 -1.91 -0.89 3.32
C GLU A 162 -0.81 -1.74 2.67
N SER A 163 -0.85 -3.05 2.90
CA SER A 163 0.22 -3.97 2.49
C SER A 163 -0.04 -4.66 1.15
N SER A 164 -1.30 -4.79 0.73
CA SER A 164 -1.68 -5.52 -0.48
C SER A 164 -2.86 -4.87 -1.19
N VAL A 165 -3.13 -5.31 -2.41
CA VAL A 165 -4.29 -4.84 -3.19
C VAL A 165 -5.61 -5.13 -2.45
N GLN A 166 -5.69 -6.27 -1.75
CA GLN A 166 -6.86 -6.60 -0.92
C GLN A 166 -6.99 -5.64 0.27
N GLU A 167 -5.89 -5.33 0.97
CA GLU A 167 -5.92 -4.38 2.08
C GLU A 167 -6.29 -2.97 1.60
N VAL A 168 -5.84 -2.54 0.43
CA VAL A 168 -6.26 -1.28 -0.18
C VAL A 168 -7.78 -1.23 -0.37
N MET A 169 -8.37 -2.30 -0.90
CA MET A 169 -9.83 -2.40 -1.05
C MET A 169 -10.56 -2.34 0.30
N ASP A 170 -10.01 -3.01 1.32
CA ASP A 170 -10.68 -3.19 2.61
C ASP A 170 -10.49 -2.00 3.55
N LEU A 171 -9.34 -1.33 3.53
CA LEU A 171 -8.97 -0.30 4.51
C LEU A 171 -9.14 1.14 4.00
N THR A 172 -9.16 1.38 2.69
CA THR A 172 -9.50 2.72 2.18
C THR A 172 -10.85 3.23 2.72
N PRO A 173 -11.93 2.40 2.84
CA PRO A 173 -13.16 2.83 3.51
C PRO A 173 -12.96 3.22 4.97
N VAL A 174 -12.05 2.55 5.69
CA VAL A 174 -11.71 2.89 7.08
C VAL A 174 -11.13 4.30 7.15
N ALA A 175 -10.22 4.66 6.24
CA ALA A 175 -9.65 6.01 6.18
C ALA A 175 -10.72 7.08 5.98
N HIS A 176 -11.67 6.88 5.07
CA HIS A 176 -12.77 7.82 4.82
C HIS A 176 -13.70 7.97 6.02
N CYS A 177 -14.14 6.86 6.60
CA CYS A 177 -15.05 6.88 7.75
C CYS A 177 -14.37 7.47 8.99
N ALA A 178 -13.11 7.11 9.25
CA ALA A 178 -12.36 7.62 10.40
C ALA A 178 -12.00 9.10 10.23
N ALA A 179 -11.67 9.55 9.02
CA ALA A 179 -11.46 10.97 8.75
C ALA A 179 -12.68 11.81 9.12
N LEU A 180 -13.85 11.35 8.71
CA LEU A 180 -15.12 12.04 8.93
C LEU A 180 -15.47 12.11 10.43
N GLU A 181 -15.45 10.98 11.14
CA GLU A 181 -15.79 10.93 12.57
C GLU A 181 -14.74 11.62 13.43
N GLY A 182 -13.47 11.41 13.13
CA GLY A 182 -12.35 11.97 13.88
C GLY A 182 -11.99 13.41 13.50
N LYS A 183 -12.59 13.97 12.47
CA LYS A 183 -12.34 15.35 11.98
C LYS A 183 -10.85 15.63 11.73
N LEU A 184 -10.18 14.71 11.05
CA LEU A 184 -8.79 14.84 10.62
C LEU A 184 -8.64 14.37 9.16
N PRO A 185 -7.74 14.99 8.37
CA PRO A 185 -7.40 14.45 7.08
C PRO A 185 -6.61 13.15 7.23
N PHE A 186 -6.75 12.25 6.26
CA PHE A 186 -6.00 11.01 6.15
C PHE A 186 -5.07 11.03 4.95
N ILE A 187 -3.84 10.62 5.16
CA ILE A 187 -2.97 10.10 4.12
C ILE A 187 -3.16 8.58 4.14
N ASN A 188 -3.93 8.08 3.18
CA ASN A 188 -4.17 6.67 2.94
C ASN A 188 -3.17 6.21 1.90
N PHE A 189 -2.19 5.36 2.25
CA PHE A 189 -1.07 5.08 1.38
C PHE A 189 -0.68 3.62 1.29
N PHE A 190 -0.18 3.27 0.14
CA PHE A 190 0.34 1.95 -0.21
C PHE A 190 1.55 2.11 -1.13
N ASP A 191 2.31 1.05 -1.30
CA ASP A 191 3.56 1.11 -2.07
C ASP A 191 3.31 1.40 -3.55
N GLY A 192 3.95 2.45 -4.04
CA GLY A 192 3.98 2.79 -5.46
C GLY A 192 4.61 1.66 -6.28
N PHE A 193 4.06 1.38 -7.45
CA PHE A 193 4.34 0.26 -8.33
C PHE A 193 4.08 -1.11 -7.68
N ARG A 194 4.66 -1.41 -6.53
CA ARG A 194 4.58 -2.75 -5.93
C ARG A 194 3.16 -3.13 -5.51
N THR A 195 2.37 -2.20 -4.94
CA THR A 195 0.95 -2.41 -4.67
C THR A 195 0.08 -1.69 -5.70
N SER A 196 0.45 -0.46 -6.06
CA SER A 196 -0.37 0.39 -6.93
C SER A 196 -0.60 -0.18 -8.33
N HIS A 197 0.37 -0.91 -8.89
CA HIS A 197 0.32 -1.52 -10.22
C HIS A 197 0.37 -3.05 -10.19
N GLU A 198 0.50 -3.66 -9.03
CA GLU A 198 0.38 -5.10 -8.89
C GLU A 198 -1.06 -5.53 -9.11
N ILE A 199 -1.29 -6.45 -10.04
CA ILE A 199 -2.61 -7.00 -10.30
C ILE A 199 -2.82 -8.22 -9.42
N GLN A 200 -3.93 -8.22 -8.66
CA GLN A 200 -4.34 -9.36 -7.84
C GLN A 200 -5.83 -9.67 -8.06
N LYS A 201 -6.21 -10.92 -7.87
CA LYS A 201 -7.61 -11.31 -7.75
C LYS A 201 -8.05 -11.10 -6.32
N ILE A 202 -8.95 -10.14 -6.10
CA ILE A 202 -9.39 -9.69 -4.79
C ILE A 202 -10.91 -9.75 -4.64
N GLU A 203 -11.39 -9.75 -3.41
CA GLU A 203 -12.78 -9.51 -3.07
C GLU A 203 -13.09 -8.01 -3.05
N THR A 204 -14.22 -7.60 -3.62
CA THR A 204 -14.58 -6.19 -3.77
C THR A 204 -15.85 -5.82 -3.01
N TRP A 205 -15.90 -4.59 -2.49
CA TRP A 205 -17.09 -4.03 -1.88
C TRP A 205 -18.14 -3.63 -2.92
N ASP A 206 -19.40 -3.88 -2.61
CA ASP A 206 -20.52 -3.19 -3.25
C ASP A 206 -20.80 -1.86 -2.53
N TYR A 207 -21.41 -0.89 -3.22
CA TYR A 207 -21.61 0.45 -2.65
C TYR A 207 -22.66 0.50 -1.54
N GLU A 208 -23.60 -0.43 -1.52
CA GLU A 208 -24.55 -0.58 -0.41
C GLU A 208 -23.84 -0.98 0.88
N ASP A 209 -22.84 -1.88 0.79
CA ASP A 209 -22.03 -2.29 1.94
C ASP A 209 -21.17 -1.15 2.48
N LEU A 210 -20.59 -0.34 1.57
CA LEU A 210 -19.81 0.84 1.93
C LEU A 210 -20.69 1.93 2.57
N LYS A 211 -21.94 2.05 2.15
CA LYS A 211 -22.92 2.95 2.76
C LYS A 211 -23.25 2.58 4.19
N ASP A 212 -23.34 1.28 4.49
CA ASP A 212 -23.59 0.78 5.84
C ASP A 212 -22.42 1.02 6.81
N MET A 213 -21.22 1.26 6.29
CA MET A 213 -20.04 1.51 7.12
C MET A 213 -19.99 2.92 7.66
N VAL A 214 -20.46 3.90 6.90
CA VAL A 214 -20.33 5.33 7.24
C VAL A 214 -21.40 5.76 8.26
N ASP A 215 -21.02 6.67 9.16
CA ASP A 215 -21.99 7.34 10.03
C ASP A 215 -22.61 8.53 9.29
N MET A 216 -23.88 8.39 8.90
CA MET A 216 -24.62 9.45 8.20
C MET A 216 -24.82 10.71 9.06
N ASN A 217 -24.86 10.58 10.40
CA ASN A 217 -24.94 11.75 11.28
C ASN A 217 -23.65 12.56 11.22
N ALA A 218 -22.49 11.90 11.16
CA ALA A 218 -21.20 12.60 11.01
C ALA A 218 -21.11 13.36 9.68
N ILE A 219 -21.70 12.81 8.60
CA ILE A 219 -21.80 13.53 7.31
C ILE A 219 -22.69 14.77 7.44
N ASP A 220 -23.84 14.63 8.08
CA ASP A 220 -24.77 15.75 8.29
C ASP A 220 -24.13 16.84 9.16
N GLU A 221 -23.41 16.47 10.21
CA GLU A 221 -22.65 17.41 11.04
C GLU A 221 -21.56 18.14 10.26
N PHE A 222 -20.79 17.39 9.46
CA PHE A 222 -19.77 17.98 8.58
C PHE A 222 -20.38 19.00 7.62
N ARG A 223 -21.45 18.64 6.93
CA ARG A 223 -22.13 19.53 5.97
C ARG A 223 -22.79 20.74 6.64
N LYS A 224 -23.31 20.62 7.87
CA LYS A 224 -23.82 21.75 8.67
C LYS A 224 -22.70 22.72 9.07
N GLY A 225 -21.48 22.24 9.24
CA GLY A 225 -20.29 23.06 9.53
C GLY A 225 -19.73 23.83 8.33
N ALA A 226 -20.29 23.66 7.12
CA ALA A 226 -19.85 24.36 5.93
C ALA A 226 -19.99 25.88 6.07
N LEU A 227 -19.08 26.62 5.44
CA LEU A 227 -19.16 28.08 5.36
C LEU A 227 -20.51 28.51 4.75
N ASN A 228 -21.29 29.24 5.52
CA ASN A 228 -22.63 29.65 5.13
C ASN A 228 -22.88 31.10 5.59
N PRO A 229 -23.29 32.02 4.69
CA PRO A 229 -23.56 33.42 5.04
C PRO A 229 -24.67 33.58 6.08
N ASN A 230 -25.57 32.61 6.20
CA ASN A 230 -26.63 32.64 7.25
C ASN A 230 -26.09 32.23 8.63
N HIS A 231 -24.95 31.53 8.70
CA HIS A 231 -24.27 31.11 9.93
C HIS A 231 -22.77 31.35 9.75
N PRO A 232 -22.33 32.62 9.77
CA PRO A 232 -20.93 32.94 9.47
C PRO A 232 -20.02 32.45 10.57
N CYS A 233 -18.93 31.80 10.19
CA CYS A 233 -17.83 31.41 11.07
C CYS A 233 -16.50 31.82 10.45
N GLN A 234 -15.48 31.95 11.27
CA GLN A 234 -14.12 32.25 10.82
C GLN A 234 -13.23 31.03 11.03
N LEU A 235 -12.64 30.56 9.95
CA LEU A 235 -11.62 29.50 9.95
C LEU A 235 -10.25 30.10 9.63
N GLY A 236 -9.20 29.58 10.27
CA GLY A 236 -7.82 29.93 9.92
C GLY A 236 -7.44 31.39 10.17
N SER A 237 -7.90 31.97 11.27
CA SER A 237 -7.55 33.34 11.68
C SER A 237 -6.06 33.46 12.07
N ALA A 238 -5.53 34.69 12.03
CA ALA A 238 -4.24 35.00 12.64
C ALA A 238 -4.34 34.99 14.17
N GLN A 239 -3.40 34.35 14.84
CA GLN A 239 -3.29 34.30 16.29
C GLN A 239 -1.92 34.79 16.75
N ASN A 240 -1.89 35.57 17.83
CA ASN A 240 -0.69 36.07 18.46
C ASN A 240 -0.09 35.05 19.45
N PRO A 241 1.14 35.29 19.97
CA PRO A 241 1.82 34.36 20.88
C PRO A 241 1.05 33.99 22.14
N ASP A 242 0.18 34.88 22.63
CA ASP A 242 -0.67 34.68 23.80
C ASP A 242 -1.75 33.60 23.63
N LEU A 243 -2.12 33.27 22.38
CA LEU A 243 -3.21 32.34 22.09
C LEU A 243 -2.73 31.12 21.25
N PHE A 244 -1.79 31.30 20.32
CA PHE A 244 -1.46 30.29 19.31
C PHE A 244 -1.03 28.94 19.92
N PHE A 245 -0.14 28.95 20.93
CA PHE A 245 0.36 27.72 21.54
C PHE A 245 -0.78 26.94 22.25
N GLN A 246 -1.58 27.64 23.04
CA GLN A 246 -2.71 27.01 23.72
C GLN A 246 -3.72 26.40 22.73
N THR A 247 -4.01 27.08 21.62
CA THR A 247 -4.87 26.55 20.57
C THR A 247 -4.25 25.31 19.91
N ARG A 248 -2.93 25.29 19.71
CA ARG A 248 -2.24 24.09 19.20
C ARG A 248 -2.35 22.89 20.15
N GLU A 249 -2.29 23.12 21.48
CA GLU A 249 -2.44 22.05 22.47
C GLU A 249 -3.90 21.55 22.58
N SER A 250 -4.89 22.35 22.24
CA SER A 250 -6.30 21.94 22.32
C SER A 250 -6.68 20.80 21.37
N CYS A 251 -5.86 20.52 20.34
CA CYS A 251 -6.10 19.40 19.43
C CYS A 251 -5.70 18.02 20.00
N ASN A 252 -5.00 17.96 21.14
CA ASN A 252 -4.46 16.71 21.69
C ASN A 252 -5.55 15.63 21.86
N SER A 253 -6.72 15.99 22.38
CA SER A 253 -7.84 15.05 22.57
C SER A 253 -8.34 14.42 21.27
N THR A 254 -8.24 15.12 20.14
CA THR A 254 -8.59 14.60 18.81
C THR A 254 -7.61 13.49 18.39
N TYR A 255 -6.31 13.73 18.59
CA TYR A 255 -5.29 12.74 18.28
C TYR A 255 -5.31 11.54 19.22
N ASP A 256 -5.60 11.74 20.50
CA ASP A 256 -5.75 10.67 21.48
C ASP A 256 -6.96 9.75 21.17
N ALA A 257 -8.04 10.31 20.64
CA ALA A 257 -9.23 9.54 20.27
C ALA A 257 -9.09 8.78 18.92
N MET A 258 -8.25 9.26 18.00
CA MET A 258 -8.18 8.76 16.64
C MET A 258 -7.84 7.26 16.54
N PRO A 259 -6.90 6.68 17.31
CA PRO A 259 -6.62 5.24 17.26
C PRO A 259 -7.86 4.39 17.53
N ALA A 260 -8.68 4.74 18.52
CA ALA A 260 -9.91 4.03 18.82
C ALA A 260 -10.97 4.17 17.72
N ILE A 261 -11.05 5.33 17.07
CA ILE A 261 -11.94 5.57 15.94
C ILE A 261 -11.52 4.70 14.74
N VAL A 262 -10.23 4.65 14.41
CA VAL A 262 -9.72 3.79 13.33
C VAL A 262 -10.00 2.32 13.64
N GLN A 263 -9.71 1.86 14.87
CA GLN A 263 -9.99 0.47 15.26
C GLN A 263 -11.49 0.14 15.17
N LYS A 264 -12.38 1.04 15.58
CA LYS A 264 -13.84 0.89 15.42
C LYS A 264 -14.23 0.59 13.98
N TYR A 265 -13.67 1.28 13.01
CA TYR A 265 -13.97 1.03 11.58
C TYR A 265 -13.27 -0.21 11.03
N MET A 266 -12.08 -0.54 11.50
CA MET A 266 -11.46 -1.84 11.23
C MET A 266 -12.33 -2.99 11.77
N ASP A 267 -12.89 -2.85 12.98
CA ASP A 267 -13.77 -3.86 13.58
C ASP A 267 -15.07 -4.04 12.76
N LYS A 268 -15.65 -2.96 12.22
CA LYS A 268 -16.78 -3.06 11.28
C LYS A 268 -16.43 -3.85 10.02
N VAL A 269 -15.25 -3.64 9.46
CA VAL A 269 -14.73 -4.45 8.34
C VAL A 269 -14.60 -5.91 8.77
N ASN A 270 -13.92 -6.16 9.90
CA ASN A 270 -13.68 -7.50 10.44
C ASN A 270 -15.00 -8.27 10.67
N GLU A 271 -16.01 -7.60 11.21
CA GLU A 271 -17.34 -8.19 11.43
C GLU A 271 -18.04 -8.57 10.11
N LYS A 272 -17.93 -7.73 9.07
CA LYS A 272 -18.57 -7.96 7.78
C LYS A 272 -17.91 -9.10 6.99
N ILE A 273 -16.58 -9.17 6.99
CA ILE A 273 -15.82 -10.05 6.07
C ILE A 273 -14.94 -11.10 6.76
N GLY A 274 -14.94 -11.13 8.09
CA GLY A 274 -14.24 -12.18 8.86
C GLY A 274 -12.72 -12.03 8.91
N THR A 275 -12.21 -10.80 8.74
CA THR A 275 -10.79 -10.45 8.93
C THR A 275 -10.46 -10.13 10.39
N ASP A 276 -9.22 -9.77 10.68
CA ASP A 276 -8.75 -9.37 12.01
C ASP A 276 -7.88 -8.09 11.97
N TYR A 277 -8.23 -7.15 11.09
CA TYR A 277 -7.50 -5.89 10.96
C TYR A 277 -7.41 -5.15 12.29
N LYS A 278 -6.19 -4.74 12.64
CA LYS A 278 -5.84 -3.95 13.83
C LYS A 278 -4.87 -2.85 13.45
N LEU A 279 -4.70 -1.87 14.34
CA LEU A 279 -3.71 -0.80 14.17
C LEU A 279 -2.29 -1.36 13.96
N PHE A 280 -1.99 -2.45 14.69
CA PHE A 280 -0.79 -3.26 14.56
C PHE A 280 -1.22 -4.73 14.57
N ASN A 281 -0.91 -5.49 13.53
CA ASN A 281 -1.19 -6.91 13.49
C ASN A 281 0.08 -7.72 13.69
N TYR A 282 0.02 -8.68 14.59
CA TYR A 282 1.06 -9.69 14.74
C TYR A 282 0.78 -10.89 13.82
N TYR A 283 1.84 -11.43 13.21
CA TYR A 283 1.82 -12.70 12.49
C TYR A 283 3.10 -13.49 12.79
N GLY A 284 2.99 -14.79 13.06
CA GLY A 284 4.12 -15.68 13.31
C GLY A 284 3.93 -16.59 14.52
N ALA A 285 5.05 -17.12 15.06
CA ALA A 285 5.05 -18.00 16.20
C ALA A 285 4.52 -17.29 17.46
N ALA A 286 3.61 -17.94 18.22
CA ALA A 286 3.06 -17.37 19.45
C ALA A 286 4.14 -17.11 20.53
N ASP A 287 5.24 -17.86 20.48
CA ASP A 287 6.41 -17.75 21.34
C ASP A 287 7.65 -17.21 20.59
N ALA A 288 7.44 -16.30 19.64
CA ALA A 288 8.51 -15.72 18.86
C ALA A 288 9.57 -15.04 19.74
N GLU A 289 10.83 -15.28 19.42
CA GLU A 289 11.99 -14.67 20.09
C GLU A 289 12.57 -13.51 19.27
N LYS A 290 12.35 -13.53 17.96
CA LYS A 290 12.80 -12.50 17.01
C LYS A 290 11.63 -12.02 16.20
N ILE A 291 11.44 -10.71 16.11
CA ILE A 291 10.40 -10.14 15.26
C ILE A 291 10.96 -9.04 14.36
N ILE A 292 10.24 -8.85 13.25
CA ILE A 292 10.40 -7.67 12.39
C ILE A 292 9.19 -6.74 12.66
N ILE A 293 9.42 -5.42 12.64
CA ILE A 293 8.35 -4.42 12.57
C ILE A 293 8.50 -3.71 11.23
N ALA A 294 7.45 -3.72 10.42
CA ALA A 294 7.46 -3.14 9.07
C ALA A 294 6.06 -2.68 8.66
N MET A 295 5.99 -1.91 7.59
CA MET A 295 4.74 -1.52 6.93
C MET A 295 4.85 -1.59 5.41
N GLY A 296 3.70 -1.66 4.73
CA GLY A 296 3.62 -1.76 3.27
C GLY A 296 3.83 -3.18 2.74
N SER A 297 4.09 -3.29 1.45
CA SER A 297 4.05 -4.56 0.69
C SER A 297 5.06 -5.61 1.15
N VAL A 298 6.15 -5.21 1.80
CA VAL A 298 7.15 -6.15 2.35
C VAL A 298 6.54 -7.10 3.39
N CYS A 299 5.46 -6.70 4.05
CA CYS A 299 4.78 -7.52 5.04
C CYS A 299 4.30 -8.86 4.48
N ASP A 300 3.87 -8.89 3.23
CA ASP A 300 3.42 -10.12 2.56
C ASP A 300 4.61 -11.06 2.27
N THR A 301 5.75 -10.54 1.81
CA THR A 301 6.99 -11.33 1.67
C THR A 301 7.46 -11.87 3.03
N ILE A 302 7.34 -11.06 4.08
CA ILE A 302 7.72 -11.47 5.44
C ILE A 302 6.80 -12.61 5.93
N ASP A 303 5.49 -12.54 5.70
CA ASP A 303 4.55 -13.62 6.06
C ASP A 303 4.96 -14.96 5.46
N GLU A 304 5.19 -15.03 4.13
CA GLU A 304 5.61 -16.26 3.46
C GLU A 304 6.98 -16.75 3.98
N THR A 305 7.88 -15.81 4.31
CA THR A 305 9.19 -16.16 4.88
C THR A 305 9.04 -16.72 6.29
N ILE A 306 8.14 -16.19 7.10
CA ILE A 306 7.82 -16.70 8.44
C ILE A 306 7.27 -18.12 8.35
N ASP A 307 6.33 -18.38 7.44
CA ASP A 307 5.78 -19.73 7.23
C ASP A 307 6.90 -20.74 6.90
N TYR A 308 7.83 -20.36 6.01
CA TYR A 308 8.99 -21.16 5.68
C TYR A 308 9.90 -21.42 6.90
N LEU A 309 10.21 -20.42 7.70
CA LEU A 309 11.07 -20.53 8.88
C LEU A 309 10.39 -21.31 10.01
N MET A 310 9.08 -21.07 10.25
CA MET A 310 8.31 -21.81 11.26
C MET A 310 8.20 -23.31 10.93
N ALA A 311 8.08 -23.67 9.64
CA ALA A 311 8.12 -25.05 9.19
C ALA A 311 9.48 -25.74 9.52
N ARG A 312 10.55 -24.96 9.74
CA ARG A 312 11.88 -25.40 10.17
C ARG A 312 12.08 -25.32 11.69
N GLY A 313 11.04 -24.95 12.44
CA GLY A 313 11.07 -24.85 13.90
C GLY A 313 11.60 -23.53 14.45
N GLU A 314 11.74 -22.49 13.61
CA GLU A 314 12.21 -21.18 14.07
C GLU A 314 11.08 -20.36 14.72
N LYS A 315 11.42 -19.57 15.74
CA LYS A 315 10.49 -18.77 16.54
C LYS A 315 10.56 -17.31 16.10
N VAL A 316 9.94 -17.01 14.97
CA VAL A 316 9.97 -15.71 14.34
C VAL A 316 8.56 -15.15 14.13
N GLY A 317 8.47 -13.83 13.99
CA GLY A 317 7.21 -13.15 13.71
C GLY A 317 7.40 -11.76 13.16
N VAL A 318 6.30 -11.12 12.77
CA VAL A 318 6.25 -9.73 12.28
C VAL A 318 5.11 -8.98 12.97
N VAL A 319 5.35 -7.71 13.27
CA VAL A 319 4.30 -6.74 13.58
C VAL A 319 4.13 -5.82 12.37
N LYS A 320 2.96 -5.88 11.76
CA LYS A 320 2.58 -5.04 10.62
C LYS A 320 1.97 -3.75 11.12
N VAL A 321 2.56 -2.62 10.73
CA VAL A 321 2.06 -1.28 11.09
C VAL A 321 1.02 -0.86 10.06
N ARG A 322 -0.23 -0.60 10.49
CA ARG A 322 -1.28 -0.04 9.65
C ARG A 322 -1.54 1.42 9.98
N LEU A 323 -1.84 1.76 11.23
CA LEU A 323 -1.94 3.16 11.63
C LEU A 323 -0.57 3.68 12.05
N TYR A 324 0.08 4.42 11.16
CA TYR A 324 1.38 5.02 11.44
C TYR A 324 1.26 6.37 12.21
N ARG A 325 0.20 7.14 11.95
CA ARG A 325 -0.13 8.38 12.69
C ARG A 325 -1.65 8.46 12.95
N PRO A 326 -2.06 8.80 14.18
CA PRO A 326 -1.25 8.89 15.41
C PRO A 326 -0.63 7.55 15.78
N PHE A 327 0.60 7.56 16.30
CA PHE A 327 1.30 6.34 16.68
C PHE A 327 0.84 5.86 18.07
N CYS A 328 0.10 4.76 18.10
CA CYS A 328 -0.45 4.19 19.34
C CYS A 328 0.52 3.20 19.97
N LYS A 329 1.30 3.66 20.96
CA LYS A 329 2.30 2.82 21.63
C LYS A 329 1.70 1.64 22.39
N GLU A 330 0.51 1.83 22.99
CA GLU A 330 -0.20 0.79 23.74
C GLU A 330 -0.56 -0.38 22.83
N ALA A 331 -1.12 -0.09 21.65
CA ALA A 331 -1.47 -1.10 20.65
C ALA A 331 -0.23 -1.81 20.07
N LEU A 332 0.89 -1.08 19.88
CA LEU A 332 2.15 -1.71 19.49
C LEU A 332 2.66 -2.67 20.56
N ILE A 333 2.69 -2.26 21.84
CA ILE A 333 3.17 -3.08 22.95
C ILE A 333 2.30 -4.34 23.11
N GLU A 334 0.99 -4.22 22.92
CA GLU A 334 0.05 -5.34 22.98
C GLU A 334 0.28 -6.35 21.84
N ALA A 335 0.64 -5.86 20.66
CA ALA A 335 0.89 -6.71 19.48
C ALA A 335 2.18 -7.55 19.59
N ILE A 336 3.14 -7.16 20.44
CA ILE A 336 4.43 -7.84 20.55
C ILE A 336 4.34 -9.01 21.55
N PRO A 337 4.70 -10.27 21.16
CA PRO A 337 4.77 -11.39 22.09
C PRO A 337 5.74 -11.16 23.25
N ASP A 338 5.38 -11.61 24.46
CA ASP A 338 6.20 -11.42 25.67
C ASP A 338 7.57 -12.13 25.62
N THR A 339 7.71 -13.10 24.74
CA THR A 339 8.93 -13.90 24.55
C THR A 339 10.00 -13.24 23.70
N VAL A 340 9.71 -12.06 23.10
CA VAL A 340 10.60 -11.37 22.17
C VAL A 340 11.88 -10.91 22.85
N LYS A 341 13.03 -11.27 22.24
CA LYS A 341 14.39 -10.92 22.67
C LYS A 341 15.08 -9.93 21.76
N SER A 342 14.65 -9.85 20.50
CA SER A 342 15.19 -8.90 19.52
C SER A 342 14.14 -8.44 18.51
N ILE A 343 14.24 -7.18 18.12
CA ILE A 343 13.35 -6.50 17.17
C ILE A 343 14.21 -5.89 16.06
N ALA A 344 13.90 -6.18 14.81
CA ALA A 344 14.43 -5.47 13.66
C ALA A 344 13.33 -4.59 13.08
N VAL A 345 13.58 -3.27 12.97
CA VAL A 345 12.64 -2.35 12.34
C VAL A 345 13.11 -2.10 10.91
N LEU A 346 12.23 -2.34 9.95
CA LEU A 346 12.50 -2.12 8.53
C LEU A 346 11.80 -0.85 8.03
N ASP A 347 12.61 0.11 7.60
CA ASP A 347 12.17 1.36 6.99
C ASP A 347 12.44 1.36 5.48
N ARG A 348 11.40 1.65 4.67
CA ARG A 348 11.53 1.79 3.22
C ARG A 348 11.89 3.23 2.84
N THR A 349 12.91 3.76 3.50
CA THR A 349 13.40 5.12 3.29
C THR A 349 14.84 5.27 3.80
N LYS A 350 15.45 6.40 3.47
CA LYS A 350 16.68 6.87 4.08
C LYS A 350 16.51 8.34 4.47
N GLU A 351 16.63 8.65 5.76
CA GLU A 351 16.67 10.02 6.27
C GLU A 351 18.11 10.44 6.55
N PRO A 352 18.78 11.17 5.63
CA PRO A 352 20.18 11.55 5.80
C PRO A 352 20.36 12.47 7.02
N GLY A 353 21.36 12.15 7.85
CA GLY A 353 21.71 12.95 9.03
C GLY A 353 20.87 12.65 10.28
N SER A 354 19.86 11.80 10.19
CA SER A 354 19.09 11.33 11.36
C SER A 354 19.84 10.23 12.12
N LEU A 355 19.50 10.07 13.41
CA LEU A 355 19.99 8.96 14.24
C LEU A 355 19.43 7.60 13.81
N GLY A 356 18.30 7.58 13.15
CA GLY A 356 17.63 6.42 12.58
C GLY A 356 16.51 6.84 11.64
N GLU A 357 15.95 5.92 10.91
CA GLU A 357 14.79 6.13 10.05
C GLU A 357 13.53 6.32 10.89
N PRO A 358 12.47 6.94 10.33
CA PRO A 358 11.31 7.39 11.12
C PRO A 358 10.58 6.29 11.90
N LEU A 359 10.29 5.12 11.29
CA LEU A 359 9.59 4.05 12.01
C LEU A 359 10.47 3.49 13.14
N TYR A 360 11.77 3.30 12.89
CA TYR A 360 12.70 2.86 13.92
C TYR A 360 12.69 3.81 15.13
N LEU A 361 12.75 5.12 14.90
CA LEU A 361 12.74 6.10 15.98
C LEU A 361 11.43 6.08 16.77
N ASP A 362 10.29 5.94 16.08
CA ASP A 362 8.99 5.83 16.73
C ASP A 362 8.87 4.56 17.59
N VAL A 363 9.36 3.42 17.08
CA VAL A 363 9.37 2.14 17.82
C VAL A 363 10.27 2.25 19.07
N VAL A 364 11.47 2.79 18.93
CA VAL A 364 12.38 2.99 20.08
C VAL A 364 11.72 3.89 21.14
N ALA A 365 11.11 5.00 20.72
CA ALA A 365 10.41 5.91 21.64
C ALA A 365 9.21 5.24 22.31
N ALA A 366 8.41 4.47 21.56
CA ALA A 366 7.24 3.78 22.08
C ALA A 366 7.58 2.68 23.10
N LEU A 367 8.68 1.95 22.88
CA LEU A 367 9.09 0.85 23.76
C LEU A 367 9.88 1.31 24.97
N LYS A 368 10.37 2.55 25.01
CA LYS A 368 11.09 3.11 26.14
C LYS A 368 10.22 3.12 27.41
N GLY A 369 10.75 2.51 28.50
CA GLY A 369 10.05 2.37 29.77
C GLY A 369 8.92 1.33 29.78
N SER A 370 8.72 0.56 28.70
CA SER A 370 7.81 -0.57 28.64
C SER A 370 8.48 -1.86 29.10
N LYS A 371 7.72 -2.97 29.11
CA LYS A 371 8.26 -4.33 29.36
C LYS A 371 9.35 -4.75 28.35
N PHE A 372 9.48 -4.04 27.22
CA PHE A 372 10.47 -4.28 26.17
C PHE A 372 11.64 -3.28 26.17
N ASP A 373 11.79 -2.44 27.19
CA ASP A 373 12.84 -1.40 27.25
C ASP A 373 14.26 -1.96 27.11
N SER A 374 14.49 -3.20 27.52
CA SER A 374 15.80 -3.88 27.44
C SER A 374 15.99 -4.73 26.18
N VAL A 375 14.99 -4.83 25.31
CA VAL A 375 15.07 -5.63 24.10
C VAL A 375 15.98 -4.93 23.09
N LYS A 376 16.87 -5.70 22.44
CA LYS A 376 17.72 -5.17 21.35
C LYS A 376 16.88 -4.79 20.16
N ILE A 377 16.95 -3.52 19.74
CA ILE A 377 16.24 -3.01 18.56
C ILE A 377 17.28 -2.58 17.51
N THR A 378 17.15 -3.09 16.29
CA THR A 378 18.02 -2.79 15.15
C THR A 378 17.26 -2.06 14.04
N SER A 379 17.97 -1.23 13.26
CA SER A 379 17.42 -0.40 12.18
C SER A 379 17.87 -0.91 10.82
N GLY A 380 16.94 -1.32 9.98
CA GLY A 380 17.19 -1.81 8.62
C GLY A 380 16.56 -0.93 7.55
N ARG A 381 17.32 -0.64 6.50
CA ARG A 381 16.84 0.05 5.30
C ARG A 381 16.70 -0.93 4.15
N TYR A 382 15.59 -0.82 3.40
CA TYR A 382 15.28 -1.70 2.30
C TYR A 382 14.46 -1.00 1.20
N GLY A 383 14.42 -1.58 0.02
CA GLY A 383 13.37 -1.34 -0.97
C GLY A 383 13.28 0.05 -1.58
N LEU A 384 14.28 0.95 -1.38
CA LEU A 384 14.27 2.29 -1.96
C LEU A 384 14.21 2.18 -3.50
N GLY A 385 13.35 3.01 -4.11
CA GLY A 385 13.17 3.00 -5.56
C GLY A 385 12.67 1.65 -6.08
N SER A 386 11.83 0.95 -5.34
CA SER A 386 11.31 -0.39 -5.63
C SER A 386 12.39 -1.48 -5.80
N LYS A 387 13.56 -1.31 -5.17
CA LYS A 387 14.54 -2.39 -5.13
C LYS A 387 13.90 -3.63 -4.52
N ASP A 388 14.03 -4.76 -5.20
CA ASP A 388 13.39 -6.01 -4.80
C ASP A 388 13.83 -6.47 -3.42
N THR A 389 12.89 -7.08 -2.67
CA THR A 389 13.13 -7.61 -1.32
C THR A 389 12.68 -9.06 -1.27
N THR A 390 13.65 -9.97 -1.23
CA THR A 390 13.44 -11.41 -1.35
C THR A 390 13.31 -12.11 0.01
N PRO A 391 12.74 -13.32 0.07
CA PRO A 391 12.73 -14.13 1.29
C PRO A 391 14.11 -14.34 1.91
N GLY A 392 15.15 -14.54 1.09
CA GLY A 392 16.52 -14.69 1.59
C GLY A 392 17.04 -13.44 2.30
N GLN A 393 16.68 -12.26 1.83
CA GLN A 393 17.01 -11.00 2.52
C GLN A 393 16.29 -10.88 3.86
N ILE A 394 15.04 -11.30 3.95
CA ILE A 394 14.28 -11.34 5.21
C ILE A 394 14.88 -12.36 6.19
N ILE A 395 15.30 -13.54 5.70
CA ILE A 395 16.04 -14.52 6.50
C ILE A 395 17.34 -13.92 7.07
N ALA A 396 18.07 -13.16 6.25
CA ALA A 396 19.28 -12.47 6.71
C ALA A 396 18.99 -11.45 7.82
N VAL A 397 17.83 -10.78 7.80
CA VAL A 397 17.41 -9.88 8.89
C VAL A 397 17.19 -10.65 10.19
N TYR A 398 16.45 -11.77 10.17
CA TYR A 398 16.25 -12.60 11.37
C TYR A 398 17.57 -13.19 11.92
N ASN A 399 18.55 -13.41 11.06
CA ASN A 399 19.87 -13.95 11.43
C ASN A 399 20.89 -12.87 11.81
N ASN A 400 20.54 -11.59 11.71
CA ASN A 400 21.44 -10.49 12.05
C ASN A 400 21.62 -10.37 13.58
N THR A 401 22.82 -10.66 14.05
CA THR A 401 23.22 -10.52 15.47
C THR A 401 24.20 -9.39 15.70
N GLU A 402 24.88 -8.92 14.66
CA GLU A 402 26.05 -8.07 14.73
C GLU A 402 25.76 -6.58 14.45
N LYS A 403 25.01 -6.31 13.36
CA LYS A 403 24.81 -4.95 12.88
C LYS A 403 23.59 -4.28 13.51
N GLU A 404 23.80 -3.18 14.24
CA GLU A 404 22.70 -2.38 14.82
C GLU A 404 21.95 -1.60 13.73
N ARG A 405 22.68 -1.19 12.69
CA ARG A 405 22.16 -0.55 11.48
C ARG A 405 22.60 -1.34 10.28
N PHE A 406 21.67 -1.64 9.37
CA PHE A 406 21.97 -2.46 8.21
C PHE A 406 21.15 -2.06 6.98
N THR A 407 21.54 -2.60 5.83
CA THR A 407 20.80 -2.55 4.56
C THR A 407 20.58 -3.96 4.02
N ILE A 408 19.48 -4.16 3.30
CA ILE A 408 19.22 -5.37 2.48
C ILE A 408 18.85 -4.95 1.05
N GLY A 409 19.01 -5.86 0.10
CA GLY A 409 18.69 -5.65 -1.31
C GLY A 409 19.77 -4.97 -2.14
N ILE A 410 20.83 -4.48 -1.52
CA ILE A 410 21.98 -3.85 -2.17
C ILE A 410 23.28 -4.40 -1.59
N TYR A 411 24.39 -4.11 -2.29
CA TYR A 411 25.73 -4.25 -1.76
C TYR A 411 26.30 -2.84 -1.48
N ASP A 412 26.44 -2.51 -0.20
CA ASP A 412 26.98 -1.22 0.25
C ASP A 412 28.49 -1.37 0.47
N ASP A 413 29.28 -0.94 -0.49
CA ASP A 413 30.75 -0.94 -0.47
C ASP A 413 31.36 0.34 0.14
N VAL A 414 30.53 1.28 0.57
CA VAL A 414 30.96 2.55 1.18
C VAL A 414 30.98 2.44 2.70
N THR A 415 29.87 1.99 3.31
CA THR A 415 29.73 1.90 4.76
C THR A 415 29.58 0.46 5.26
N ASN A 416 29.56 -0.52 4.37
CA ASN A 416 29.53 -1.96 4.65
C ASN A 416 28.36 -2.39 5.55
N LEU A 417 27.20 -1.76 5.38
CA LEU A 417 26.00 -2.03 6.19
C LEU A 417 25.17 -3.22 5.65
N SER A 418 25.42 -3.68 4.43
CA SER A 418 24.64 -4.76 3.83
C SER A 418 24.77 -6.07 4.58
N LEU A 419 23.64 -6.75 4.78
CA LEU A 419 23.62 -8.11 5.29
C LEU A 419 23.94 -9.10 4.17
N GLU A 420 24.65 -10.18 4.53
CA GLU A 420 24.93 -11.28 3.62
C GLU A 420 23.70 -12.19 3.51
N VAL A 421 23.29 -12.49 2.27
CA VAL A 421 22.21 -13.44 1.97
C VAL A 421 22.84 -14.81 1.70
N LYS A 422 22.61 -15.77 2.59
CA LYS A 422 23.18 -17.13 2.48
C LYS A 422 22.27 -18.13 1.79
N GLU A 423 20.98 -17.92 1.81
CA GLU A 423 19.96 -18.71 1.13
C GLU A 423 18.86 -17.78 0.60
N ASP A 424 18.25 -18.13 -0.53
CA ASP A 424 17.09 -17.40 -1.09
C ASP A 424 16.05 -18.42 -1.59
N PRO A 425 15.21 -18.94 -0.67
CA PRO A 425 14.23 -19.96 -1.00
C PRO A 425 13.06 -19.37 -1.80
N VAL A 426 12.40 -20.23 -2.57
CA VAL A 426 11.08 -19.94 -3.13
C VAL A 426 10.04 -20.22 -2.06
N THR A 427 9.31 -19.20 -1.65
CA THR A 427 8.29 -19.28 -0.59
C THR A 427 6.86 -19.24 -1.13
N THR A 428 6.69 -19.16 -2.46
CA THR A 428 5.36 -19.25 -3.09
C THR A 428 4.62 -20.53 -2.67
N PRO A 429 3.30 -20.48 -2.46
CA PRO A 429 2.52 -21.66 -2.10
C PRO A 429 2.70 -22.80 -3.12
N GLU A 430 2.77 -24.03 -2.64
CA GLU A 430 2.89 -25.22 -3.47
C GLU A 430 1.80 -25.29 -4.54
N GLY A 431 2.16 -25.58 -5.78
CA GLY A 431 1.27 -25.61 -6.94
C GLY A 431 1.03 -24.24 -7.58
N THR A 432 1.77 -23.21 -7.15
CA THR A 432 1.81 -21.92 -7.85
C THR A 432 2.63 -22.05 -9.13
N ILE A 433 2.10 -21.59 -10.25
CA ILE A 433 2.80 -21.51 -11.53
C ILE A 433 3.41 -20.12 -11.66
N ASN A 434 4.71 -20.05 -11.91
CA ASN A 434 5.50 -18.84 -12.03
C ASN A 434 5.91 -18.63 -13.50
N CYS A 435 5.45 -17.54 -14.12
CA CYS A 435 5.74 -17.22 -15.51
C CYS A 435 6.47 -15.89 -15.63
N LYS A 436 7.51 -15.83 -16.46
CA LYS A 436 8.28 -14.61 -16.74
C LYS A 436 8.30 -14.32 -18.23
N PHE A 437 8.00 -13.08 -18.61
CA PHE A 437 7.93 -12.66 -20.01
C PHE A 437 8.87 -11.48 -20.25
N TRP A 438 9.77 -11.63 -21.20
CA TRP A 438 10.70 -10.62 -21.63
C TRP A 438 10.20 -9.95 -22.91
N GLY A 439 10.01 -8.65 -22.87
CA GLY A 439 9.52 -7.84 -23.98
C GLY A 439 10.29 -6.54 -24.14
N LEU A 440 10.03 -5.87 -25.26
CA LEU A 440 10.53 -4.52 -25.53
C LEU A 440 9.44 -3.51 -25.16
N GLY A 441 9.82 -2.41 -24.54
CA GLY A 441 8.88 -1.33 -24.22
C GLY A 441 8.11 -0.88 -25.47
N ALA A 442 6.78 -0.86 -25.36
CA ALA A 442 5.82 -0.58 -26.44
C ALA A 442 5.60 -1.68 -27.49
N ASP A 443 6.08 -2.92 -27.29
CA ASP A 443 5.82 -4.07 -28.17
C ASP A 443 4.48 -4.78 -27.92
N GLY A 444 3.73 -4.36 -26.90
CA GLY A 444 2.45 -4.95 -26.52
C GLY A 444 2.55 -6.07 -25.47
N THR A 445 3.75 -6.54 -25.10
CA THR A 445 3.96 -7.66 -24.16
C THR A 445 3.29 -7.38 -22.79
N VAL A 446 3.48 -6.18 -22.22
CA VAL A 446 2.89 -5.81 -20.93
C VAL A 446 1.35 -5.83 -21.01
N GLY A 447 0.78 -5.25 -22.06
CA GLY A 447 -0.68 -5.24 -22.27
C GLY A 447 -1.27 -6.64 -22.44
N ALA A 448 -0.61 -7.50 -23.20
CA ALA A 448 -1.01 -8.90 -23.37
C ALA A 448 -0.98 -9.67 -22.04
N ASN A 449 0.06 -9.47 -21.22
CA ASN A 449 0.19 -10.13 -19.92
C ASN A 449 -0.80 -9.59 -18.88
N LYS A 450 -1.13 -8.29 -18.91
CA LYS A 450 -2.24 -7.73 -18.11
C LYS A 450 -3.58 -8.40 -18.44
N ASN A 451 -3.86 -8.61 -19.74
CA ASN A 451 -5.05 -9.31 -20.17
C ASN A 451 -5.02 -10.80 -19.75
N SER A 452 -3.89 -11.47 -19.92
CA SER A 452 -3.75 -12.87 -19.57
C SER A 452 -4.03 -13.13 -18.08
N ILE A 453 -3.44 -12.34 -17.19
CA ILE A 453 -3.67 -12.52 -15.75
C ILE A 453 -5.11 -12.18 -15.34
N LYS A 454 -5.75 -11.19 -15.98
CA LYS A 454 -7.18 -10.89 -15.76
C LYS A 454 -8.08 -12.03 -16.26
N ILE A 455 -7.79 -12.62 -17.42
CA ILE A 455 -8.52 -13.78 -17.93
C ILE A 455 -8.42 -14.95 -16.95
N ILE A 456 -7.23 -15.25 -16.45
CA ILE A 456 -7.02 -16.32 -15.46
C ILE A 456 -7.79 -16.00 -14.17
N GLY A 457 -7.63 -14.82 -13.63
CA GLY A 457 -8.27 -14.42 -12.38
C GLY A 457 -9.79 -14.38 -12.47
N ASP A 458 -10.35 -13.77 -13.50
CA ASP A 458 -11.81 -13.54 -13.60
C ASP A 458 -12.58 -14.79 -14.08
N ASN A 459 -11.94 -15.71 -14.83
CA ASN A 459 -12.62 -16.85 -15.44
C ASN A 459 -12.25 -18.21 -14.82
N THR A 460 -11.39 -18.25 -13.81
CA THR A 460 -11.02 -19.47 -13.08
C THR A 460 -11.16 -19.28 -11.57
N ASP A 461 -11.06 -20.37 -10.83
CA ASP A 461 -11.00 -20.37 -9.37
C ASP A 461 -9.58 -20.13 -8.82
N MET A 462 -8.60 -19.86 -9.69
CA MET A 462 -7.23 -19.58 -9.28
C MET A 462 -7.07 -18.17 -8.70
N TYR A 463 -6.23 -18.04 -7.68
CA TYR A 463 -5.63 -16.76 -7.31
C TYR A 463 -4.64 -16.35 -8.39
N ALA A 464 -4.51 -15.05 -8.60
CA ALA A 464 -3.68 -14.48 -9.64
C ALA A 464 -2.94 -13.25 -9.12
N GLN A 465 -1.66 -13.14 -9.45
CA GLN A 465 -0.80 -12.00 -9.15
C GLN A 465 0.05 -11.68 -10.37
N ALA A 466 0.16 -10.41 -10.72
CA ALA A 466 1.09 -9.97 -11.76
C ALA A 466 1.78 -8.66 -11.37
N TYR A 467 3.08 -8.62 -11.62
CA TYR A 467 3.90 -7.43 -11.46
C TYR A 467 4.68 -7.16 -12.74
N PHE A 468 4.85 -5.89 -13.07
CA PHE A 468 5.51 -5.47 -14.32
C PHE A 468 6.72 -4.62 -13.97
N ASP A 469 7.89 -5.16 -14.26
CA ASP A 469 9.15 -4.44 -14.14
C ASP A 469 9.56 -3.88 -15.50
N TYR A 470 9.83 -2.59 -15.57
CA TYR A 470 10.20 -1.90 -16.80
C TYR A 470 11.18 -0.77 -16.53
N ASP A 471 12.02 -0.50 -17.53
CA ASP A 471 12.91 0.65 -17.51
C ASP A 471 12.08 1.95 -17.47
N SER A 472 12.53 2.92 -16.68
CA SER A 472 11.94 4.26 -16.61
C SER A 472 11.92 5.01 -17.95
N LYS A 473 12.65 4.55 -18.95
CA LYS A 473 12.58 5.03 -20.34
C LYS A 473 11.28 4.60 -20.98
N LYS A 474 10.53 5.55 -21.52
CA LYS A 474 9.18 5.32 -22.11
C LYS A 474 9.16 4.40 -23.33
N SER A 475 10.25 4.22 -24.06
CA SER A 475 10.32 3.36 -25.24
C SER A 475 11.71 2.75 -25.41
N GLY A 476 11.76 1.53 -25.96
CA GLY A 476 13.01 0.83 -26.24
C GLY A 476 13.72 0.21 -25.05
N GLY A 477 13.18 0.33 -23.84
CA GLY A 477 13.67 -0.34 -22.65
C GLY A 477 13.20 -1.80 -22.57
N VAL A 478 13.88 -2.62 -21.77
CA VAL A 478 13.45 -3.99 -21.47
C VAL A 478 12.25 -3.95 -20.55
N THR A 479 11.26 -4.80 -20.79
CA THR A 479 10.14 -5.04 -19.87
C THR A 479 10.15 -6.50 -19.43
N MET A 480 9.91 -6.73 -18.14
CA MET A 480 9.74 -8.05 -17.57
C MET A 480 8.38 -8.14 -16.88
N SER A 481 7.55 -9.07 -17.34
CA SER A 481 6.26 -9.34 -16.69
C SER A 481 6.39 -10.60 -15.84
N HIS A 482 6.02 -10.51 -14.58
CA HIS A 482 6.04 -11.59 -13.60
C HIS A 482 4.60 -11.98 -13.27
N LEU A 483 4.18 -13.18 -13.66
CA LEU A 483 2.83 -13.69 -13.44
C LEU A 483 2.89 -14.91 -12.54
N ARG A 484 2.07 -14.91 -11.48
CA ARG A 484 1.85 -16.05 -10.60
C ARG A 484 0.37 -16.39 -10.56
N PHE A 485 0.04 -17.67 -10.63
CA PHE A 485 -1.34 -18.11 -10.42
C PHE A 485 -1.38 -19.53 -9.83
N GLY A 486 -2.40 -19.80 -9.01
CA GLY A 486 -2.52 -21.07 -8.29
C GLY A 486 -3.78 -21.15 -7.46
N LYS A 487 -3.97 -22.29 -6.78
CA LYS A 487 -5.17 -22.57 -5.96
C LYS A 487 -5.14 -21.96 -4.55
N LYS A 488 -4.00 -21.44 -4.12
CA LYS A 488 -3.80 -20.85 -2.79
C LYS A 488 -3.54 -19.35 -2.93
N PRO A 489 -3.88 -18.51 -1.93
CA PRO A 489 -3.53 -17.09 -1.92
C PRO A 489 -2.03 -16.87 -2.10
N ILE A 490 -1.66 -15.85 -2.87
CA ILE A 490 -0.27 -15.53 -3.23
C ILE A 490 0.09 -14.22 -2.54
N LYS A 491 1.12 -14.24 -1.69
CA LYS A 491 1.67 -13.08 -0.96
C LYS A 491 3.11 -12.74 -1.39
N SER A 492 3.55 -13.29 -2.50
CA SER A 492 4.94 -13.19 -3.00
C SER A 492 5.19 -11.82 -3.63
N THR A 493 5.37 -10.78 -2.82
CA THR A 493 5.65 -9.41 -3.28
C THR A 493 7.12 -9.20 -3.64
N TYR A 494 7.73 -10.16 -4.33
CA TYR A 494 9.09 -10.12 -4.88
C TYR A 494 9.12 -10.65 -6.31
N LEU A 495 10.20 -10.37 -7.06
CA LEU A 495 10.34 -10.80 -8.45
C LEU A 495 10.49 -12.33 -8.57
N ILE A 496 10.08 -12.88 -9.70
CA ILE A 496 10.25 -14.31 -9.97
C ILE A 496 11.73 -14.56 -10.32
N HIS A 497 12.38 -15.38 -9.49
CA HIS A 497 13.76 -15.82 -9.68
C HIS A 497 13.85 -17.30 -10.07
N LYS A 498 12.74 -18.04 -9.95
CA LYS A 498 12.59 -19.42 -10.46
C LYS A 498 11.24 -19.51 -11.16
N ALA A 499 11.26 -19.74 -12.45
CA ALA A 499 10.10 -19.72 -13.33
C ALA A 499 9.84 -21.11 -13.95
N ASP A 500 8.57 -21.51 -13.98
CA ASP A 500 8.12 -22.71 -14.70
C ASP A 500 8.01 -22.45 -16.19
N PHE A 501 7.79 -21.18 -16.57
CA PHE A 501 7.67 -20.75 -17.96
C PHE A 501 8.39 -19.40 -18.15
N VAL A 502 9.27 -19.34 -19.16
CA VAL A 502 9.92 -18.09 -19.57
C VAL A 502 9.63 -17.85 -21.05
N ALA A 503 9.14 -16.68 -21.41
CA ALA A 503 8.95 -16.27 -22.79
C ALA A 503 9.82 -15.07 -23.14
N CYS A 504 10.43 -15.11 -24.33
CA CYS A 504 11.16 -14.00 -24.93
C CYS A 504 10.45 -13.56 -26.21
N HIS A 505 9.90 -12.36 -26.21
CA HIS A 505 9.18 -11.82 -27.37
C HIS A 505 10.10 -11.06 -28.34
N ASN A 506 11.32 -10.71 -27.92
CA ASN A 506 12.29 -10.02 -28.76
C ASN A 506 13.55 -10.88 -28.93
N PRO A 507 13.81 -11.47 -30.15
CA PRO A 507 14.92 -12.38 -30.37
C PRO A 507 16.31 -11.73 -30.16
N SER A 508 16.41 -10.39 -30.24
CA SER A 508 17.68 -9.71 -30.00
C SER A 508 18.19 -9.83 -28.55
N TYR A 509 17.33 -10.33 -27.62
CA TYR A 509 17.70 -10.52 -26.23
C TYR A 509 18.48 -11.79 -25.96
N VAL A 510 18.43 -12.79 -26.87
CA VAL A 510 19.15 -14.08 -26.73
C VAL A 510 20.64 -13.88 -26.46
N ASN A 511 21.25 -12.91 -27.14
CA ASN A 511 22.69 -12.61 -27.00
C ASN A 511 23.00 -11.53 -25.95
N LYS A 512 21.99 -11.01 -25.25
CA LYS A 512 22.15 -9.90 -24.28
C LYS A 512 21.85 -10.29 -22.85
N TYR A 513 20.92 -11.22 -22.64
CA TYR A 513 20.41 -11.60 -21.33
C TYR A 513 20.39 -13.10 -21.16
N ASN A 514 20.78 -13.59 -19.99
CA ASN A 514 20.65 -15.00 -19.63
C ASN A 514 19.26 -15.31 -19.08
N MET A 515 18.26 -15.34 -19.97
CA MET A 515 16.86 -15.50 -19.61
C MET A 515 16.50 -16.90 -19.09
N VAL A 516 17.29 -17.91 -19.45
CA VAL A 516 17.04 -19.32 -19.05
C VAL A 516 17.66 -19.67 -17.69
N GLN A 517 18.47 -18.79 -17.12
CA GLN A 517 19.10 -19.03 -15.81
C GLN A 517 18.07 -19.19 -14.70
N GLU A 518 16.91 -18.55 -14.84
CA GLU A 518 15.84 -18.57 -13.85
C GLU A 518 14.78 -19.66 -14.15
N LEU A 519 14.94 -20.41 -15.24
CA LEU A 519 14.03 -21.49 -15.59
C LEU A 519 14.32 -22.73 -14.72
N VAL A 520 13.28 -23.32 -14.14
CA VAL A 520 13.41 -24.56 -13.35
C VAL A 520 13.66 -25.75 -14.27
N ASP A 521 14.23 -26.83 -13.71
CA ASP A 521 14.40 -28.08 -14.44
C ASP A 521 13.03 -28.60 -14.93
N GLY A 522 12.94 -28.92 -16.23
CA GLY A 522 11.70 -29.32 -16.88
C GLY A 522 10.75 -28.18 -17.24
N GLY A 523 11.15 -26.93 -16.95
CA GLY A 523 10.40 -25.74 -17.35
C GLY A 523 10.39 -25.51 -18.86
N THR A 524 9.53 -24.60 -19.31
CA THR A 524 9.34 -24.31 -20.75
C THR A 524 9.91 -22.94 -21.09
N PHE A 525 10.75 -22.88 -22.13
CA PHE A 525 11.21 -21.64 -22.74
C PHE A 525 10.54 -21.44 -24.11
N LEU A 526 9.92 -20.27 -24.30
CA LEU A 526 9.32 -19.86 -25.57
C LEU A 526 10.08 -18.67 -26.15
N LEU A 527 10.57 -18.84 -27.37
CA LEU A 527 11.24 -17.77 -28.14
C LEU A 527 10.38 -17.38 -29.35
N ASN A 528 9.95 -16.12 -29.40
CA ASN A 528 9.34 -15.55 -30.60
C ASN A 528 10.44 -15.04 -31.54
N CYS A 529 10.73 -15.79 -32.60
CA CYS A 529 11.75 -15.44 -33.59
C CYS A 529 11.31 -15.86 -34.99
N ALA A 530 11.97 -15.30 -35.99
CA ALA A 530 11.80 -15.67 -37.39
C ALA A 530 12.83 -16.73 -37.85
N TRP A 531 13.66 -17.26 -36.94
CA TRP A 531 14.70 -18.23 -37.26
C TRP A 531 14.09 -19.63 -37.46
N ASP A 532 14.64 -20.34 -38.43
CA ASP A 532 14.44 -21.79 -38.55
C ASP A 532 15.38 -22.56 -37.59
N MET A 533 15.37 -23.88 -37.64
CA MET A 533 16.19 -24.71 -36.75
C MET A 533 17.69 -24.46 -36.94
N GLU A 534 18.15 -24.25 -38.20
CA GLU A 534 19.54 -23.93 -38.48
C GLU A 534 19.94 -22.55 -37.92
N GLY A 535 19.04 -21.59 -38.00
CA GLY A 535 19.21 -20.27 -37.38
C GLY A 535 19.27 -20.32 -35.86
N LEU A 536 18.42 -21.14 -35.21
CA LEU A 536 18.43 -21.33 -33.77
C LEU A 536 19.73 -21.95 -33.25
N GLU A 537 20.33 -22.89 -34.01
CA GLU A 537 21.61 -23.51 -33.65
C GLU A 537 22.80 -22.52 -33.69
N LYS A 538 22.67 -21.41 -34.44
CA LYS A 538 23.70 -20.37 -34.56
C LYS A 538 23.64 -19.30 -33.45
N HIS A 539 22.53 -19.20 -32.79
CA HIS A 539 22.27 -18.18 -31.76
C HIS A 539 22.14 -18.78 -30.37
#